data_1d8774b91cf592510f4e93152e765467
#
_entry.id   1d8774b91cf592510f4e93152e765467
#
_cell.length_a   1.000
_cell.length_b   1.000
_cell.length_c   1.000
_cell.angle_alpha   90.00
_cell.angle_beta   90.00
_cell.angle_gamma   90.00
#
_symmetry.space_group_name_H-M   'P 1'
#
loop_
_entity.id
_entity.type
_entity.pdbx_description
1 polymer ?
#
loop_
_entity_poly.entity_id
_entity_poly.type
_entity_poly.pdbx_seq_one_letter_code
_entity_poly.pdbx_strand_id
1 'polypeptide(L)'
;YMITNGEIMLHCDDGMLDIAKASPQMIYALRRDVIGYVSQFLRVVPRVPALDIVMEPLLNRGVTKEVAEAKAKILLLRLNIPEALWSLSPTTFSGGEQQRINIARGFIAHYPILLLDEPTASLDAINRGVVIELIEEAKANGSAIVGIFHDESVRNTVADEVINLAECAQ
;
A
#
# COMPACT_ATOMS: atom_id res chain seq x y z
N TYR A 1 15.07 -10.22 5.97
CA TYR A 1 16.41 -9.63 5.77
C TYR A 1 16.76 -8.87 7.03
N MET A 2 17.99 -9.06 7.53
CA MET A 2 18.53 -8.24 8.63
C MET A 2 19.40 -7.15 8.01
N ILE A 3 19.31 -5.93 8.53
CA ILE A 3 20.20 -4.84 8.15
C ILE A 3 21.58 -5.20 8.70
N THR A 4 22.55 -5.37 7.81
CA THR A 4 23.91 -5.80 8.19
C THR A 4 24.79 -4.61 8.56
N ASN A 5 24.50 -3.43 8.04
CA ASN A 5 25.20 -2.19 8.35
C ASN A 5 24.36 -0.98 7.94
N GLY A 6 24.58 0.18 8.57
CA GLY A 6 23.87 1.42 8.28
C GLY A 6 22.70 1.71 9.25
N GLU A 7 22.02 2.84 9.03
CA GLU A 7 20.89 3.32 9.82
C GLU A 7 19.73 3.67 8.88
N ILE A 8 18.50 3.45 9.35
CA ILE A 8 17.29 3.91 8.67
C ILE A 8 16.56 4.82 9.63
N MET A 9 16.74 6.13 9.46
CA MET A 9 16.20 7.14 10.36
C MET A 9 14.81 7.57 9.88
N LEU A 10 13.84 7.43 10.76
CA LEU A 10 12.47 7.90 10.56
C LEU A 10 12.20 9.09 11.48
N HIS A 11 11.72 10.21 10.93
CA HIS A 11 11.25 11.34 11.71
C HIS A 11 9.84 11.05 12.23
N CYS A 12 9.68 11.01 13.54
CA CYS A 12 8.40 10.83 14.23
C CYS A 12 8.12 12.06 15.11
N ASP A 13 6.89 12.21 15.60
CA ASP A 13 6.51 13.32 16.49
C ASP A 13 7.40 13.41 17.74
N ASP A 14 7.84 12.26 18.26
CA ASP A 14 8.71 12.13 19.42
C ASP A 14 10.22 12.23 19.11
N GLY A 15 10.61 12.53 17.86
CA GLY A 15 12.00 12.66 17.41
C GLY A 15 12.41 11.67 16.33
N MET A 16 13.72 11.40 16.24
CA MET A 16 14.28 10.50 15.23
C MET A 16 14.33 9.06 15.75
N LEU A 17 13.75 8.12 14.98
CA LEU A 17 13.75 6.69 15.27
C LEU A 17 14.61 5.93 14.25
N ASP A 18 15.59 5.16 14.72
CA ASP A 18 16.32 4.22 13.88
C ASP A 18 15.52 2.90 13.76
N ILE A 19 14.90 2.69 12.60
CA ILE A 19 14.11 1.48 12.33
C ILE A 19 14.96 0.21 12.42
N ALA A 20 16.27 0.31 12.10
CA ALA A 20 17.19 -0.83 12.16
C ALA A 20 17.33 -1.40 13.58
N LYS A 21 17.13 -0.57 14.59
CA LYS A 21 17.25 -0.91 16.02
C LYS A 21 15.89 -1.00 16.74
N ALA A 22 14.78 -0.80 15.99
CA ALA A 22 13.44 -0.78 16.58
C ALA A 22 13.01 -2.17 17.09
N SER A 23 12.32 -2.18 18.23
CA SER A 23 11.74 -3.41 18.77
C SER A 23 10.63 -3.96 17.88
N PRO A 24 10.31 -5.27 17.94
CA PRO A 24 9.18 -5.84 17.20
C PRO A 24 7.85 -5.12 17.45
N GLN A 25 7.60 -4.69 18.67
CA GLN A 25 6.40 -3.92 19.04
C GLN A 25 6.36 -2.56 18.34
N MET A 26 7.51 -1.87 18.27
CA MET A 26 7.65 -0.61 17.56
C MET A 26 7.42 -0.79 16.05
N ILE A 27 8.02 -1.82 15.45
CA ILE A 27 7.80 -2.15 14.04
C ILE A 27 6.31 -2.43 13.77
N TYR A 28 5.63 -3.14 14.68
CA TYR A 28 4.19 -3.37 14.54
C TYR A 28 3.39 -2.06 14.57
N ALA A 29 3.69 -1.17 15.51
CA ALA A 29 3.04 0.15 15.60
C ALA A 29 3.29 0.99 14.34
N LEU A 30 4.53 1.04 13.84
CA LEU A 30 4.88 1.74 12.60
C LEU A 30 4.09 1.21 11.40
N ARG A 31 3.97 -0.11 11.25
CA ARG A 31 3.19 -0.73 10.16
C ARG A 31 1.70 -0.49 10.27
N ARG A 32 1.18 -0.33 11.49
CA ARG A 32 -0.24 -0.04 11.70
C ARG A 32 -0.56 1.42 11.37
N ASP A 33 0.28 2.37 11.80
CA ASP A 33 -0.09 3.78 11.87
C ASP A 33 0.68 4.67 10.89
N VAL A 34 1.93 4.31 10.55
CA VAL A 34 2.87 5.20 9.84
C VAL A 34 3.20 4.71 8.44
N ILE A 35 3.47 3.40 8.27
CA ILE A 35 4.00 2.86 7.02
C ILE A 35 2.96 1.96 6.36
N GLY A 36 2.34 2.45 5.30
CA GLY A 36 1.55 1.61 4.39
C GLY A 36 2.45 0.87 3.41
N TYR A 37 2.04 -0.33 3.01
CA TYR A 37 2.81 -1.12 2.05
C TYR A 37 1.90 -1.83 1.05
N VAL A 38 2.13 -1.58 -0.22
CA VAL A 38 1.56 -2.32 -1.34
C VAL A 38 2.66 -3.19 -1.92
N SER A 39 2.60 -4.49 -1.66
CA SER A 39 3.58 -5.48 -2.17
C SER A 39 3.26 -5.87 -3.61
N GLN A 40 4.22 -6.42 -4.31
CA GLN A 40 4.04 -6.95 -5.67
C GLN A 40 2.95 -8.04 -5.72
N PHE A 41 2.80 -8.84 -4.67
CA PHE A 41 1.81 -9.91 -4.59
C PHE A 41 0.96 -9.79 -3.34
N LEU A 42 -0.35 -9.94 -3.50
CA LEU A 42 -1.28 -9.97 -2.38
C LEU A 42 -1.01 -11.20 -1.49
N ARG A 43 -0.70 -10.94 -0.23
CA ARG A 43 -0.58 -11.98 0.79
C ARG A 43 -1.79 -11.95 1.70
N VAL A 44 -2.64 -12.94 1.59
CA VAL A 44 -3.88 -13.03 2.37
C VAL A 44 -4.02 -14.38 3.06
N VAL A 45 -4.76 -14.37 4.14
CA VAL A 45 -5.20 -15.60 4.79
C VAL A 45 -6.32 -16.23 3.96
N PRO A 46 -6.25 -17.50 3.59
CA PRO A 46 -7.33 -18.16 2.87
C PRO A 46 -8.67 -18.07 3.60
N ARG A 47 -9.76 -18.03 2.85
CA ARG A 47 -11.15 -17.96 3.33
C ARG A 47 -11.56 -16.63 3.98
N VAL A 48 -10.73 -15.59 3.93
CA VAL A 48 -11.12 -14.24 4.33
C VAL A 48 -11.69 -13.50 3.11
N PRO A 49 -12.89 -12.89 3.19
CA PRO A 49 -13.50 -12.11 2.11
C PRO A 49 -12.64 -10.92 1.68
N ALA A 50 -12.70 -10.57 0.41
CA ALA A 50 -11.98 -9.41 -0.14
C ALA A 50 -12.33 -8.11 0.60
N LEU A 51 -13.60 -7.90 0.92
CA LEU A 51 -14.07 -6.75 1.67
C LEU A 51 -13.42 -6.66 3.05
N ASP A 52 -13.33 -7.77 3.79
CA ASP A 52 -12.74 -7.81 5.12
C ASP A 52 -11.24 -7.52 5.08
N ILE A 53 -10.54 -8.03 4.04
CA ILE A 53 -9.12 -7.75 3.81
C ILE A 53 -8.87 -6.26 3.59
N VAL A 54 -9.74 -5.61 2.80
CA VAL A 54 -9.61 -4.17 2.54
C VAL A 54 -9.95 -3.34 3.76
N MET A 55 -10.93 -3.75 4.58
CA MET A 55 -11.30 -3.05 5.82
C MET A 55 -10.26 -3.15 6.94
N GLU A 56 -9.47 -4.23 6.95
CA GLU A 56 -8.54 -4.58 8.05
C GLU A 56 -7.69 -3.40 8.57
N PRO A 57 -7.04 -2.57 7.71
CA PRO A 57 -6.21 -1.46 8.19
C PRO A 57 -6.99 -0.42 9.00
N LEU A 58 -8.25 -0.15 8.64
CA LEU A 58 -9.10 0.79 9.37
C LEU A 58 -9.59 0.19 10.69
N LEU A 59 -9.98 -1.08 10.69
CA LEU A 59 -10.42 -1.78 11.89
C LEU A 59 -9.30 -1.87 12.93
N ASN A 60 -8.06 -2.14 12.49
CA ASN A 60 -6.88 -2.18 13.35
C ASN A 60 -6.54 -0.82 13.99
N ARG A 61 -7.07 0.28 13.43
CA ARG A 61 -6.96 1.64 13.96
C ARG A 61 -8.19 2.06 14.79
N GLY A 62 -9.10 1.14 15.08
CA GLY A 62 -10.29 1.39 15.89
C GLY A 62 -11.43 2.12 15.15
N VAL A 63 -11.39 2.20 13.83
CA VAL A 63 -12.53 2.71 13.03
C VAL A 63 -13.67 1.72 13.11
N THR A 64 -14.92 2.19 13.25
CA THR A 64 -16.07 1.30 13.33
C THR A 64 -16.26 0.52 12.02
N LYS A 65 -16.88 -0.66 12.13
CA LYS A 65 -17.09 -1.55 10.99
C LYS A 65 -17.89 -0.88 9.88
N GLU A 66 -18.93 -0.14 10.23
CA GLU A 66 -19.81 0.53 9.28
C GLU A 66 -19.05 1.57 8.45
N VAL A 67 -18.18 2.36 9.08
CA VAL A 67 -17.35 3.37 8.41
C VAL A 67 -16.28 2.70 7.54
N ALA A 68 -15.63 1.65 8.05
CA ALA A 68 -14.63 0.91 7.31
C ALA A 68 -15.23 0.24 6.06
N GLU A 69 -16.42 -0.36 6.21
CA GLU A 69 -17.14 -1.01 5.11
C GLU A 69 -17.55 0.00 4.03
N ALA A 70 -18.10 1.14 4.41
CA ALA A 70 -18.48 2.17 3.45
C ALA A 70 -17.29 2.66 2.63
N LYS A 71 -16.14 2.94 3.28
CA LYS A 71 -14.90 3.34 2.60
C LYS A 71 -14.35 2.24 1.70
N ALA A 72 -14.36 0.99 2.16
CA ALA A 72 -13.88 -0.15 1.39
C ALA A 72 -14.69 -0.35 0.11
N LYS A 73 -16.02 -0.28 0.20
CA LYS A 73 -16.93 -0.40 -0.96
C LYS A 73 -16.66 0.68 -2.01
N ILE A 74 -16.50 1.94 -1.59
CA ILE A 74 -16.17 3.04 -2.51
C ILE A 74 -14.86 2.76 -3.24
N LEU A 75 -13.83 2.32 -2.52
CA LEU A 75 -12.50 2.08 -3.10
C LEU A 75 -12.49 0.84 -4.02
N LEU A 76 -13.21 -0.22 -3.64
CA LEU A 76 -13.37 -1.41 -4.48
C LEU A 76 -14.08 -1.10 -5.80
N LEU A 77 -15.15 -0.28 -5.76
CA LEU A 77 -15.84 0.20 -6.97
C LEU A 77 -14.90 1.02 -7.86
N ARG A 78 -14.14 1.95 -7.26
CA ARG A 78 -13.17 2.78 -7.98
C ARG A 78 -12.09 1.94 -8.67
N LEU A 79 -11.69 0.84 -8.04
CA LEU A 79 -10.72 -0.12 -8.59
C LEU A 79 -11.36 -1.20 -9.48
N ASN A 80 -12.62 -1.01 -9.89
CA ASN A 80 -13.34 -1.92 -10.79
C ASN A 80 -13.36 -3.38 -10.30
N ILE A 81 -13.53 -3.59 -9.00
CA ILE A 81 -13.76 -4.92 -8.41
C ILE A 81 -15.28 -5.16 -8.36
N PRO A 82 -15.81 -6.15 -9.09
CA PRO A 82 -17.23 -6.48 -9.09
C PRO A 82 -17.75 -6.80 -7.69
N GLU A 83 -18.96 -6.33 -7.35
CA GLU A 83 -19.58 -6.58 -6.04
C GLU A 83 -19.71 -8.07 -5.70
N ALA A 84 -19.94 -8.91 -6.72
CA ALA A 84 -20.02 -10.36 -6.57
C ALA A 84 -18.73 -10.99 -5.99
N LEU A 85 -17.59 -10.31 -6.11
CA LEU A 85 -16.31 -10.78 -5.59
C LEU A 85 -16.04 -10.35 -4.13
N TRP A 86 -16.76 -9.37 -3.60
CA TRP A 86 -16.45 -8.78 -2.30
C TRP A 86 -16.56 -9.76 -1.13
N SER A 87 -17.52 -10.69 -1.21
CA SER A 87 -17.74 -11.75 -0.21
C SER A 87 -16.87 -13.00 -0.42
N LEU A 88 -16.08 -13.04 -1.49
CA LEU A 88 -15.24 -14.18 -1.83
C LEU A 88 -13.79 -13.95 -1.40
N SER A 89 -13.06 -15.05 -1.17
CA SER A 89 -11.63 -14.98 -0.87
C SER A 89 -10.83 -14.68 -2.14
N PRO A 90 -9.90 -13.70 -2.11
CA PRO A 90 -9.08 -13.36 -3.27
C PRO A 90 -8.14 -14.45 -3.77
N THR A 91 -7.99 -15.56 -3.04
CA THR A 91 -7.13 -16.67 -3.45
C THR A 91 -7.54 -17.30 -4.78
N THR A 92 -8.81 -17.10 -5.20
CA THR A 92 -9.35 -17.60 -6.46
C THR A 92 -9.44 -16.55 -7.57
N PHE A 93 -9.03 -15.33 -7.28
CA PHE A 93 -9.11 -14.21 -8.23
C PHE A 93 -7.97 -14.24 -9.23
N SER A 94 -8.17 -13.57 -10.37
CA SER A 94 -7.10 -13.30 -11.33
C SER A 94 -6.00 -12.44 -10.70
N GLY A 95 -4.78 -12.49 -11.26
CA GLY A 95 -3.65 -11.70 -10.75
C GLY A 95 -3.94 -10.19 -10.69
N GLY A 96 -4.65 -9.66 -11.71
CA GLY A 96 -5.05 -8.26 -11.72
C GLY A 96 -6.11 -7.91 -10.67
N GLU A 97 -7.07 -8.79 -10.39
CA GLU A 97 -8.04 -8.60 -9.29
C GLU A 97 -7.35 -8.66 -7.93
N GLN A 98 -6.45 -9.62 -7.73
CA GLN A 98 -5.66 -9.70 -6.50
C GLN A 98 -4.83 -8.44 -6.28
N GLN A 99 -4.20 -7.92 -7.34
CA GLN A 99 -3.41 -6.70 -7.26
C GLN A 99 -4.29 -5.48 -6.90
N ARG A 100 -5.49 -5.37 -7.47
CA ARG A 100 -6.42 -4.29 -7.12
C ARG A 100 -6.92 -4.37 -5.67
N ILE A 101 -7.14 -5.58 -5.12
CA ILE A 101 -7.44 -5.76 -3.69
C ILE A 101 -6.24 -5.33 -2.82
N ASN A 102 -5.02 -5.68 -3.23
CA ASN A 102 -3.80 -5.27 -2.54
C ASN A 102 -3.65 -3.75 -2.49
N ILE A 103 -3.91 -3.07 -3.61
CA ILE A 103 -3.92 -1.62 -3.72
C ILE A 103 -5.02 -1.03 -2.82
N ALA A 104 -6.25 -1.55 -2.89
CA ALA A 104 -7.34 -1.10 -2.04
C ALA A 104 -6.97 -1.17 -0.56
N ARG A 105 -6.39 -2.28 -0.11
CA ARG A 105 -5.91 -2.46 1.26
C ARG A 105 -4.83 -1.45 1.64
N GLY A 106 -3.90 -1.15 0.72
CA GLY A 106 -2.79 -0.21 0.97
C GLY A 106 -3.23 1.25 1.04
N PHE A 107 -4.26 1.62 0.27
CA PHE A 107 -4.73 3.01 0.16
C PHE A 107 -5.97 3.35 0.97
N ILE A 108 -6.63 2.37 1.63
CA ILE A 108 -7.88 2.64 2.38
C ILE A 108 -7.67 3.54 3.60
N ALA A 109 -6.49 3.51 4.19
CA ALA A 109 -6.10 4.34 5.31
C ALA A 109 -5.04 5.36 4.87
N HIS A 110 -5.04 6.53 5.50
CA HIS A 110 -3.94 7.47 5.33
C HIS A 110 -2.70 6.96 6.07
N TYR A 111 -1.56 6.98 5.38
CA TYR A 111 -0.25 6.67 5.94
C TYR A 111 0.72 7.82 5.65
N PRO A 112 1.46 8.33 6.64
CA PRO A 112 2.52 9.31 6.40
C PRO A 112 3.56 8.83 5.38
N ILE A 113 3.82 7.52 5.34
CA ILE A 113 4.76 6.91 4.38
C ILE A 113 4.06 5.75 3.65
N LEU A 114 4.14 5.73 2.33
CA LEU A 114 3.69 4.62 1.50
C LEU A 114 4.85 3.99 0.75
N LEU A 115 4.99 2.68 0.90
CA LEU A 115 5.93 1.87 0.13
C LEU A 115 5.17 1.12 -0.95
N LEU A 116 5.54 1.32 -2.20
CA LEU A 116 4.87 0.74 -3.37
C LEU A 116 5.84 -0.15 -4.14
N ASP A 117 5.54 -1.44 -4.19
CA ASP A 117 6.36 -2.43 -4.88
C ASP A 117 5.62 -2.92 -6.13
N GLU A 118 5.92 -2.32 -7.27
CA GLU A 118 5.31 -2.57 -8.57
C GLU A 118 3.76 -2.54 -8.56
N PRO A 119 3.13 -1.48 -8.02
CA PRO A 119 1.68 -1.47 -7.79
C PRO A 119 0.86 -1.58 -9.08
N THR A 120 1.44 -1.24 -10.24
CA THR A 120 0.76 -1.25 -11.54
C THR A 120 1.06 -2.50 -12.38
N ALA A 121 1.86 -3.44 -11.86
CA ALA A 121 2.08 -4.70 -12.54
C ALA A 121 0.76 -5.46 -12.75
N SER A 122 0.60 -6.09 -13.90
CA SER A 122 -0.61 -6.86 -14.27
C SER A 122 -1.92 -6.07 -14.34
N LEU A 123 -1.88 -4.74 -14.41
CA LEU A 123 -3.05 -3.89 -14.59
C LEU A 123 -3.20 -3.43 -16.04
N ASP A 124 -4.46 -3.37 -16.50
CA ASP A 124 -4.82 -2.70 -17.75
C ASP A 124 -4.68 -1.17 -17.64
N ALA A 125 -4.80 -0.47 -18.75
CA ALA A 125 -4.60 0.98 -18.81
C ALA A 125 -5.61 1.75 -17.94
N ILE A 126 -6.86 1.27 -17.83
CA ILE A 126 -7.91 1.93 -17.04
C ILE A 126 -7.56 1.84 -15.55
N ASN A 127 -7.29 0.63 -15.06
CA ASN A 127 -6.97 0.41 -13.66
C ASN A 127 -5.61 1.04 -13.27
N ARG A 128 -4.65 1.10 -14.21
CA ARG A 128 -3.40 1.83 -14.02
C ARG A 128 -3.64 3.32 -13.80
N GLY A 129 -4.55 3.93 -14.56
CA GLY A 129 -4.96 5.32 -14.36
C GLY A 129 -5.52 5.57 -12.97
N VAL A 130 -6.39 4.69 -12.46
CA VAL A 130 -6.92 4.78 -11.09
C VAL A 130 -5.81 4.73 -10.04
N VAL A 131 -4.80 3.87 -10.24
CA VAL A 131 -3.68 3.80 -9.28
C VAL A 131 -2.84 5.08 -9.29
N ILE A 132 -2.61 5.68 -10.45
CA ILE A 132 -1.92 6.97 -10.56
C ILE A 132 -2.70 8.04 -9.78
N GLU A 133 -4.02 8.12 -9.95
CA GLU A 133 -4.86 9.07 -9.20
C GLU A 133 -4.76 8.83 -7.68
N LEU A 134 -4.80 7.58 -7.22
CA LEU A 134 -4.65 7.25 -5.80
C LEU A 134 -3.29 7.68 -5.24
N ILE A 135 -2.23 7.53 -6.02
CA ILE A 135 -0.87 8.00 -5.66
C ILE A 135 -0.86 9.52 -5.52
N GLU A 136 -1.40 10.25 -6.51
CA GLU A 136 -1.44 11.71 -6.48
C GLU A 136 -2.32 12.25 -5.32
N GLU A 137 -3.44 11.59 -5.04
CA GLU A 137 -4.27 11.91 -3.87
C GLU A 137 -3.52 11.70 -2.56
N ALA A 138 -2.76 10.60 -2.43
CA ALA A 138 -1.96 10.34 -1.23
C ALA A 138 -0.86 11.39 -1.05
N LYS A 139 -0.16 11.79 -2.14
CA LYS A 139 0.82 12.89 -2.15
C LYS A 139 0.17 14.21 -1.71
N ALA A 140 -0.98 14.55 -2.30
CA ALA A 140 -1.72 15.76 -1.95
C ALA A 140 -2.17 15.80 -0.49
N ASN A 141 -2.40 14.62 0.12
CA ASN A 141 -2.73 14.46 1.54
C ASN A 141 -1.48 14.38 2.45
N GLY A 142 -0.28 14.63 1.92
CA GLY A 142 0.95 14.71 2.69
C GLY A 142 1.70 13.39 2.91
N SER A 143 1.33 12.32 2.18
CA SER A 143 2.11 11.07 2.24
C SER A 143 3.43 11.20 1.48
N ALA A 144 4.53 10.81 2.10
CA ALA A 144 5.79 10.53 1.40
C ALA A 144 5.72 9.15 0.76
N ILE A 145 6.05 9.04 -0.54
CA ILE A 145 5.91 7.79 -1.28
C ILE A 145 7.28 7.33 -1.78
N VAL A 146 7.63 6.09 -1.48
CA VAL A 146 8.79 5.40 -2.06
C VAL A 146 8.27 4.23 -2.88
N GLY A 147 8.55 4.23 -4.19
CA GLY A 147 8.00 3.22 -5.08
C GLY A 147 9.01 2.64 -6.07
N ILE A 148 8.81 1.38 -6.43
CA ILE A 148 9.47 0.71 -7.53
C ILE A 148 8.45 0.54 -8.65
N PHE A 149 8.80 0.98 -9.87
CA PHE A 149 7.93 0.91 -11.03
C PHE A 149 8.74 0.41 -12.23
N HIS A 150 8.29 -0.68 -12.85
CA HIS A 150 8.85 -1.16 -14.11
C HIS A 150 8.37 -0.36 -15.32
N ASP A 151 7.13 0.15 -15.27
CA ASP A 151 6.58 0.98 -16.32
C ASP A 151 7.13 2.42 -16.19
N GLU A 152 8.01 2.79 -17.13
CA GLU A 152 8.64 4.11 -17.15
C GLU A 152 7.62 5.25 -17.31
N SER A 153 6.54 5.02 -18.03
CA SER A 153 5.51 6.05 -18.22
C SER A 153 4.80 6.38 -16.92
N VAL A 154 4.47 5.35 -16.13
CA VAL A 154 3.88 5.52 -14.80
C VAL A 154 4.88 6.19 -13.86
N ARG A 155 6.11 5.67 -13.79
CA ARG A 155 7.17 6.24 -12.97
C ARG A 155 7.36 7.72 -13.23
N ASN A 156 7.48 8.12 -14.52
CA ASN A 156 7.70 9.50 -14.90
C ASN A 156 6.47 10.40 -14.63
N THR A 157 5.28 9.82 -14.48
CA THR A 157 4.06 10.56 -14.13
C THR A 157 3.98 10.84 -12.64
N VAL A 158 4.35 9.85 -11.79
CA VAL A 158 4.13 9.95 -10.34
C VAL A 158 5.37 10.32 -9.54
N ALA A 159 6.59 10.15 -10.08
CA ALA A 159 7.83 10.40 -9.36
C ALA A 159 8.21 11.88 -9.43
N ASP A 160 8.51 12.46 -8.28
CA ASP A 160 9.12 13.78 -8.18
C ASP A 160 10.66 13.67 -8.31
N GLU A 161 11.23 12.53 -7.87
CA GLU A 161 12.65 12.22 -7.96
C GLU A 161 12.86 10.73 -8.25
N VAL A 162 13.92 10.40 -8.99
CA VAL A 162 14.29 9.01 -9.32
C VAL A 162 15.69 8.73 -8.78
N ILE A 163 15.81 7.71 -7.92
CA ILE A 163 17.08 7.27 -7.36
C ILE A 163 17.56 6.03 -8.12
N ASN A 164 18.77 6.10 -8.68
CA ASN A 164 19.41 4.97 -9.33
C ASN A 164 20.27 4.19 -8.32
N LEU A 165 19.79 3.03 -7.88
CA LEU A 165 20.49 2.21 -6.89
C LEU A 165 21.85 1.71 -7.38
N ALA A 166 22.08 1.57 -8.69
CA ALA A 166 23.38 1.18 -9.22
C ALA A 166 24.47 2.25 -8.99
N GLU A 167 24.07 3.51 -8.85
CA GLU A 167 24.99 4.63 -8.56
C GLU A 167 25.24 4.79 -7.06
N CYS A 168 24.35 4.26 -6.21
CA CYS A 168 24.48 4.32 -4.75
C CYS A 168 25.36 3.17 -4.17
N ALA A 169 25.75 2.19 -4.99
CA ALA A 169 26.48 0.99 -4.55
C ALA A 169 28.02 1.13 -4.67
N GLN A 170 28.54 2.36 -4.77
CA GLN A 170 29.98 2.64 -4.83
C GLN A 170 30.57 2.98 -3.45
#